data_3e55362b4bee522b503ee0fe02075d24
#
_entry.id   3e55362b4bee522b503ee0fe02075d24
#
_cell.length_a   1.000
_cell.length_b   1.000
_cell.length_c   1.000
_cell.angle_alpha   90.00
_cell.angle_beta   90.00
_cell.angle_gamma   90.00
#
_symmetry.space_group_name_H-M   'P 1'
#
loop_
_entity.id
_entity.type
_entity.pdbx_description
1 polymer ?
#
loop_
_entity_poly.entity_id
_entity_poly.type
_entity_poly.pdbx_seq_one_letter_code
_entity_poly.pdbx_strand_id
1 'polypeptide(L)'
;MRILLAGLVGLALANPAHAEPELRRVPRPDGSLIDVWLDAPEGESQGLLLLAQGSGCFPARESANLATVHGAFPDYTAVMVDKIGVTTDAGIEGGFTDCPPAFHDGYTLSQRLDDYRAVLDMLLAEDEWDLVLFGGSEGGLAVAVLAAEYDPQATIILSSATGMTFADMVRSTVPPEGHATIDAGFAAARADPEGGTLFAGSTHRFWADILDYRGLDHMVRATSPFLLIQGGRDGSSPLASARMTADAFAEGGLCNLTYWEFPALDHGMAAPDGTSRLADIASLAAAWVAAPMAGC
;
A
#
# COMPACT_ATOMS: atom_id res chain seq x y z
N MET A 1 27.09 -51.73 31.04
CA MET A 1 27.22 -50.42 30.38
C MET A 1 25.92 -50.16 29.62
N ARG A 2 25.00 -49.38 30.26
CA ARG A 2 23.68 -49.08 29.66
C ARG A 2 23.76 -47.69 29.03
N ILE A 3 23.58 -47.64 27.70
CA ILE A 3 23.55 -46.36 26.94
C ILE A 3 22.10 -45.88 26.97
N LEU A 4 21.87 -44.71 27.58
CA LEU A 4 20.64 -43.97 27.51
C LEU A 4 20.64 -43.15 26.21
N LEU A 5 19.78 -43.47 25.28
CA LEU A 5 19.44 -42.60 24.15
C LEU A 5 18.46 -41.53 24.65
N ALA A 6 18.92 -40.29 24.68
CA ALA A 6 18.05 -39.13 24.87
C ALA A 6 17.42 -38.79 23.52
N GLY A 7 16.10 -39.01 23.41
CA GLY A 7 15.32 -38.57 22.25
C GLY A 7 15.13 -37.03 22.28
N LEU A 8 15.64 -36.34 21.30
CA LEU A 8 15.29 -34.95 21.00
C LEU A 8 13.87 -34.92 20.43
N VAL A 9 12.92 -34.43 21.21
CA VAL A 9 11.60 -34.05 20.73
C VAL A 9 11.76 -32.68 20.05
N GLY A 10 11.79 -32.67 18.72
CA GLY A 10 11.71 -31.43 17.95
C GLY A 10 10.30 -30.85 18.09
N LEU A 11 10.15 -29.70 18.75
CA LEU A 11 8.96 -28.88 18.62
C LEU A 11 8.91 -28.35 17.16
N ALA A 12 8.05 -28.91 16.35
CA ALA A 12 7.64 -28.27 15.11
C ALA A 12 6.81 -27.03 15.53
N LEU A 13 7.32 -25.87 15.25
CA LEU A 13 6.51 -24.63 15.27
C LEU A 13 5.50 -24.80 14.14
N ALA A 14 4.24 -25.10 14.49
CA ALA A 14 3.14 -25.03 13.53
C ALA A 14 3.00 -23.55 13.12
N ASN A 15 3.17 -23.25 11.83
CA ASN A 15 2.68 -21.98 11.31
C ASN A 15 1.19 -21.95 11.60
N PRO A 16 0.63 -20.81 12.05
CA PRO A 16 -0.82 -20.67 12.17
C PRO A 16 -1.41 -20.96 10.78
N ALA A 17 -2.31 -21.91 10.71
CA ALA A 17 -3.05 -22.17 9.49
C ALA A 17 -4.03 -20.99 9.33
N HIS A 18 -4.08 -20.40 8.13
CA HIS A 18 -5.11 -19.43 7.78
C HIS A 18 -6.32 -20.18 7.24
N ALA A 19 -7.52 -19.64 7.45
CA ALA A 19 -8.71 -20.11 6.78
C ALA A 19 -8.57 -19.91 5.25
N GLU A 20 -9.34 -20.64 4.44
CA GLU A 20 -9.38 -20.34 3.00
C GLU A 20 -9.89 -18.91 2.79
N PRO A 21 -9.17 -18.04 2.02
CA PRO A 21 -9.59 -16.67 1.81
C PRO A 21 -10.99 -16.55 1.23
N GLU A 22 -11.83 -15.72 1.85
CA GLU A 22 -13.21 -15.46 1.44
C GLU A 22 -13.27 -14.35 0.41
N LEU A 23 -13.95 -14.57 -0.72
CA LEU A 23 -14.30 -13.53 -1.67
C LEU A 23 -15.64 -12.91 -1.30
N ARG A 24 -15.65 -11.63 -0.98
CA ARG A 24 -16.87 -10.81 -0.86
C ARG A 24 -17.00 -9.85 -2.03
N ARG A 25 -18.23 -9.47 -2.36
CA ARG A 25 -18.52 -8.51 -3.43
C ARG A 25 -19.35 -7.36 -2.91
N VAL A 26 -18.78 -6.16 -3.01
CA VAL A 26 -19.41 -4.91 -2.55
C VAL A 26 -19.91 -4.13 -3.77
N PRO A 27 -21.18 -3.72 -3.82
CA PRO A 27 -21.69 -2.98 -4.97
C PRO A 27 -21.18 -1.53 -4.98
N ARG A 28 -20.72 -1.05 -6.13
CA ARG A 28 -20.51 0.37 -6.40
C ARG A 28 -21.83 1.08 -6.69
N PRO A 29 -21.89 2.41 -6.64
CA PRO A 29 -23.11 3.18 -6.95
C PRO A 29 -23.67 2.95 -8.37
N ASP A 30 -22.82 2.57 -9.32
CA ASP A 30 -23.21 2.26 -10.70
C ASP A 30 -23.69 0.82 -10.90
N GLY A 31 -23.69 0.01 -9.82
CA GLY A 31 -24.09 -1.40 -9.82
C GLY A 31 -22.97 -2.37 -10.20
N SER A 32 -21.79 -1.91 -10.57
CA SER A 32 -20.62 -2.78 -10.71
C SER A 32 -20.15 -3.28 -9.33
N LEU A 33 -19.31 -4.31 -9.31
CA LEU A 33 -18.91 -4.95 -8.07
C LEU A 33 -17.43 -4.71 -7.76
N ILE A 34 -17.13 -4.56 -6.49
CA ILE A 34 -15.77 -4.53 -5.92
C ILE A 34 -15.49 -5.94 -5.41
N ASP A 35 -14.47 -6.60 -5.93
CA ASP A 35 -14.01 -7.88 -5.39
C ASP A 35 -13.06 -7.62 -4.21
N VAL A 36 -13.41 -8.19 -3.05
CA VAL A 36 -12.70 -8.06 -1.78
C VAL A 36 -12.34 -9.44 -1.27
N TRP A 37 -11.07 -9.66 -1.03
CA TRP A 37 -10.57 -10.89 -0.42
C TRP A 37 -10.30 -10.67 1.06
N LEU A 38 -10.92 -11.50 1.90
CA LEU A 38 -10.70 -11.55 3.34
C LEU A 38 -9.93 -12.81 3.68
N ASP A 39 -8.75 -12.65 4.27
CA ASP A 39 -7.91 -13.76 4.72
C ASP A 39 -7.79 -13.66 6.25
N ALA A 40 -8.63 -14.44 6.94
CA ALA A 40 -8.78 -14.42 8.38
C ALA A 40 -7.91 -15.50 9.06
N PRO A 41 -7.43 -15.27 10.31
CA PRO A 41 -6.80 -16.32 11.11
C PRO A 41 -7.80 -17.43 11.46
N GLU A 42 -7.31 -18.63 11.82
CA GLU A 42 -8.19 -19.71 12.30
C GLU A 42 -8.90 -19.40 13.64
N GLY A 43 -8.38 -18.43 14.39
CA GLY A 43 -8.89 -17.99 15.69
C GLY A 43 -9.64 -16.66 15.61
N GLU A 44 -9.79 -16.02 16.75
CA GLU A 44 -10.31 -14.66 16.85
C GLU A 44 -9.32 -13.67 16.24
N SER A 45 -9.80 -12.82 15.33
CA SER A 45 -8.98 -11.79 14.71
C SER A 45 -8.76 -10.62 15.67
N GLN A 46 -7.53 -10.08 15.73
CA GLN A 46 -7.21 -8.89 16.52
C GLN A 46 -7.72 -7.60 15.85
N GLY A 47 -7.99 -7.61 14.54
CA GLY A 47 -8.43 -6.45 13.79
C GLY A 47 -8.37 -6.67 12.28
N LEU A 48 -8.62 -5.60 11.54
CA LEU A 48 -8.51 -5.57 10.08
C LEU A 48 -7.15 -4.99 9.67
N LEU A 49 -6.50 -5.63 8.71
CA LEU A 49 -5.31 -5.14 8.04
C LEU A 49 -5.64 -4.86 6.57
N LEU A 50 -5.93 -3.60 6.22
CA LEU A 50 -6.07 -3.22 4.81
C LEU A 50 -4.70 -3.21 4.12
N LEU A 51 -4.56 -4.01 3.07
CA LEU A 51 -3.35 -4.15 2.27
C LEU A 51 -3.51 -3.46 0.92
N ALA A 52 -3.03 -2.22 0.81
CA ALA A 52 -3.09 -1.43 -0.41
C ALA A 52 -1.84 -1.64 -1.28
N GLN A 53 -2.01 -2.33 -2.42
CA GLN A 53 -0.92 -2.57 -3.37
C GLN A 53 -0.46 -1.29 -4.08
N GLY A 54 0.75 -1.31 -4.64
CA GLY A 54 1.29 -0.25 -5.50
C GLY A 54 0.56 -0.10 -6.84
N SER A 55 1.18 0.58 -7.79
CA SER A 55 0.65 0.80 -9.13
C SER A 55 0.51 -0.50 -9.93
N GLY A 56 -0.24 -0.44 -11.07
CA GLY A 56 -0.49 -1.59 -11.95
C GLY A 56 -1.81 -2.29 -11.66
N CYS A 57 -2.10 -3.31 -12.47
CA CYS A 57 -3.38 -4.02 -12.52
C CYS A 57 -3.28 -5.48 -12.05
N PHE A 58 -2.27 -5.81 -11.27
CA PHE A 58 -2.11 -7.16 -10.74
C PHE A 58 -3.18 -7.45 -9.67
N PRO A 59 -3.80 -8.65 -9.63
CA PRO A 59 -4.76 -9.00 -8.60
C PRO A 59 -4.13 -8.91 -7.20
N ALA A 60 -4.84 -8.27 -6.26
CA ALA A 60 -4.29 -7.99 -4.93
C ALA A 60 -3.93 -9.27 -4.18
N ARG A 61 -4.78 -10.29 -4.26
CA ARG A 61 -4.57 -11.60 -3.63
C ARG A 61 -3.32 -12.33 -4.15
N GLU A 62 -2.92 -12.11 -5.40
CA GLU A 62 -1.77 -12.79 -6.02
C GLU A 62 -0.45 -12.05 -5.75
N SER A 63 -0.48 -10.92 -5.07
CA SER A 63 0.70 -10.12 -4.76
C SER A 63 1.59 -10.80 -3.71
N ALA A 64 2.74 -11.31 -4.12
CA ALA A 64 3.73 -11.91 -3.22
C ALA A 64 4.20 -10.91 -2.13
N ASN A 65 4.26 -9.61 -2.46
CA ASN A 65 4.64 -8.59 -1.49
C ASN A 65 3.56 -8.40 -0.42
N LEU A 66 2.28 -8.36 -0.79
CA LEU A 66 1.18 -8.27 0.18
C LEU A 66 1.09 -9.55 1.02
N ALA A 67 1.27 -10.72 0.42
CA ALA A 67 1.34 -11.99 1.16
C ALA A 67 2.50 -12.00 2.17
N THR A 68 3.67 -11.45 1.80
CA THR A 68 4.82 -11.32 2.72
C THR A 68 4.50 -10.39 3.89
N VAL A 69 3.81 -9.28 3.63
CA VAL A 69 3.40 -8.35 4.68
C VAL A 69 2.34 -8.99 5.57
N HIS A 70 1.31 -9.62 4.99
CA HIS A 70 0.26 -10.33 5.76
C HIS A 70 0.87 -11.39 6.69
N GLY A 71 1.85 -12.16 6.22
CA GLY A 71 2.55 -13.15 7.03
C GLY A 71 3.22 -12.61 8.30
N ALA A 72 3.44 -11.30 8.39
CA ALA A 72 3.94 -10.65 9.60
C ALA A 72 2.82 -10.24 10.60
N PHE A 73 1.57 -10.33 10.19
CA PHE A 73 0.38 -9.98 10.98
C PHE A 73 -0.58 -11.19 11.10
N PRO A 74 -0.11 -12.33 11.64
CA PRO A 74 -0.86 -13.60 11.57
C PRO A 74 -2.19 -13.59 12.33
N ASP A 75 -2.38 -12.64 13.23
CA ASP A 75 -3.58 -12.52 14.07
C ASP A 75 -4.58 -11.47 13.53
N TYR A 76 -4.31 -10.85 12.37
CA TYR A 76 -5.19 -9.87 11.72
C TYR A 76 -5.90 -10.49 10.52
N THR A 77 -7.14 -10.06 10.27
CA THR A 77 -7.83 -10.35 9.01
C THR A 77 -7.31 -9.42 7.92
N ALA A 78 -6.60 -9.97 6.94
CA ALA A 78 -6.16 -9.17 5.79
C ALA A 78 -7.35 -8.84 4.88
N VAL A 79 -7.43 -7.57 4.48
CA VAL A 79 -8.42 -7.04 3.54
C VAL A 79 -7.68 -6.62 2.27
N MET A 80 -7.90 -7.33 1.18
CA MET A 80 -7.29 -7.07 -0.12
C MET A 80 -8.39 -6.73 -1.13
N VAL A 81 -8.36 -5.52 -1.67
CA VAL A 81 -9.36 -5.02 -2.61
C VAL A 81 -8.76 -5.01 -4.01
N ASP A 82 -9.39 -5.72 -4.94
CA ASP A 82 -8.98 -5.69 -6.34
C ASP A 82 -9.37 -4.35 -6.98
N LYS A 83 -8.47 -3.81 -7.80
CA LYS A 83 -8.71 -2.58 -8.54
C LYS A 83 -9.79 -2.81 -9.60
N ILE A 84 -10.53 -1.75 -9.94
CA ILE A 84 -11.56 -1.82 -10.99
C ILE A 84 -11.02 -2.46 -12.27
N GLY A 85 -11.79 -3.37 -12.85
CA GLY A 85 -11.41 -4.08 -14.08
C GLY A 85 -10.33 -5.17 -13.90
N VAL A 86 -9.85 -5.41 -12.67
CA VAL A 86 -8.92 -6.50 -12.35
C VAL A 86 -9.72 -7.65 -11.76
N THR A 87 -9.45 -8.86 -12.25
CA THR A 87 -10.03 -10.10 -11.71
C THR A 87 -8.94 -11.16 -11.62
N THR A 88 -9.05 -12.04 -10.65
CA THR A 88 -8.12 -13.18 -10.46
C THR A 88 -8.01 -14.07 -11.70
N ASP A 89 -9.09 -14.16 -12.49
CA ASP A 89 -9.13 -14.99 -13.71
C ASP A 89 -8.54 -14.30 -14.95
N ALA A 90 -8.09 -13.05 -14.84
CA ALA A 90 -7.63 -12.25 -15.97
C ALA A 90 -6.29 -12.71 -16.56
N GLY A 91 -5.56 -13.60 -15.89
CA GLY A 91 -4.29 -14.14 -16.37
C GLY A 91 -3.22 -13.08 -16.60
N ILE A 92 -3.23 -12.02 -15.79
CA ILE A 92 -2.32 -10.88 -15.92
C ILE A 92 -0.95 -11.30 -15.40
N GLU A 93 0.01 -11.47 -16.31
CA GLU A 93 1.37 -11.89 -15.94
C GLU A 93 2.27 -10.75 -15.43
N GLY A 94 1.71 -9.56 -15.23
CA GLY A 94 2.39 -8.44 -14.59
C GLY A 94 2.74 -7.28 -15.52
N GLY A 95 2.81 -6.11 -14.94
CA GLY A 95 3.22 -4.87 -15.57
C GLY A 95 2.07 -3.98 -15.99
N PHE A 96 2.42 -2.73 -16.33
CA PHE A 96 1.46 -1.70 -16.75
C PHE A 96 0.95 -1.88 -18.18
N THR A 97 1.61 -2.72 -19.00
CA THR A 97 1.34 -2.85 -20.42
C THR A 97 0.22 -3.81 -20.74
N ASP A 98 -0.11 -4.71 -19.82
CA ASP A 98 -1.07 -5.80 -20.06
C ASP A 98 -2.36 -5.64 -19.26
N CYS A 99 -2.62 -4.42 -18.75
CA CYS A 99 -3.83 -4.14 -18.01
C CYS A 99 -5.09 -4.28 -18.88
N PRO A 100 -6.16 -4.88 -18.35
CA PRO A 100 -7.42 -5.02 -19.07
C PRO A 100 -8.00 -3.65 -19.48
N PRO A 101 -8.73 -3.57 -20.62
CA PRO A 101 -9.40 -2.33 -21.01
C PRO A 101 -10.28 -1.74 -19.90
N ALA A 102 -11.01 -2.57 -19.16
CA ALA A 102 -11.86 -2.12 -18.07
C ALA A 102 -11.07 -1.45 -16.91
N PHE A 103 -9.80 -1.84 -16.69
CA PHE A 103 -8.91 -1.12 -15.76
C PHE A 103 -8.59 0.27 -16.31
N HIS A 104 -8.17 0.39 -17.57
CA HIS A 104 -7.85 1.68 -18.18
C HIS A 104 -9.07 2.60 -18.27
N ASP A 105 -10.26 2.04 -18.49
CA ASP A 105 -11.50 2.80 -18.60
C ASP A 105 -11.99 3.37 -17.28
N GLY A 106 -11.67 2.72 -16.14
CA GLY A 106 -12.25 3.07 -14.85
C GLY A 106 -11.26 3.51 -13.77
N TYR A 107 -9.99 3.11 -13.87
CA TYR A 107 -9.05 3.27 -12.75
C TYR A 107 -8.54 4.70 -12.60
N THR A 108 -8.77 5.26 -11.40
CA THR A 108 -8.14 6.47 -10.88
C THR A 108 -7.83 6.28 -9.39
N LEU A 109 -7.04 7.17 -8.79
CA LEU A 109 -6.84 7.13 -7.34
C LEU A 109 -8.13 7.43 -6.59
N SER A 110 -8.90 8.42 -7.05
CA SER A 110 -10.21 8.77 -6.45
C SER A 110 -11.18 7.58 -6.49
N GLN A 111 -11.29 6.89 -7.64
CA GLN A 111 -12.15 5.70 -7.78
C GLN A 111 -11.68 4.57 -6.82
N ARG A 112 -10.38 4.36 -6.70
CA ARG A 112 -9.81 3.38 -5.78
C ARG A 112 -10.10 3.71 -4.31
N LEU A 113 -10.02 4.99 -3.96
CA LEU A 113 -10.37 5.46 -2.61
C LEU A 113 -11.85 5.22 -2.31
N ASP A 114 -12.74 5.45 -3.28
CA ASP A 114 -14.17 5.19 -3.12
C ASP A 114 -14.43 3.69 -2.92
N ASP A 115 -13.73 2.81 -3.60
CA ASP A 115 -13.79 1.37 -3.37
C ASP A 115 -13.34 0.99 -1.95
N TYR A 116 -12.21 1.54 -1.49
CA TYR A 116 -11.75 1.29 -0.13
C TYR A 116 -12.73 1.80 0.93
N ARG A 117 -13.31 3.00 0.74
CA ARG A 117 -14.35 3.54 1.63
C ARG A 117 -15.56 2.61 1.70
N ALA A 118 -16.09 2.18 0.56
CA ALA A 118 -17.24 1.29 0.52
C ALA A 118 -16.97 -0.05 1.26
N VAL A 119 -15.77 -0.58 1.10
CA VAL A 119 -15.35 -1.82 1.77
C VAL A 119 -15.17 -1.62 3.27
N LEU A 120 -14.44 -0.57 3.68
CA LEU A 120 -14.19 -0.28 5.09
C LEU A 120 -15.49 0.07 5.81
N ASP A 121 -16.36 0.88 5.22
CA ASP A 121 -17.66 1.23 5.80
C ASP A 121 -18.52 -0.02 6.04
N MET A 122 -18.50 -0.98 5.10
CA MET A 122 -19.20 -2.24 5.26
C MET A 122 -18.62 -3.07 6.40
N LEU A 123 -17.30 -3.27 6.42
CA LEU A 123 -16.66 -4.14 7.42
C LEU A 123 -16.72 -3.54 8.83
N LEU A 124 -16.51 -2.23 8.98
CA LEU A 124 -16.58 -1.54 10.27
C LEU A 124 -18.00 -1.40 10.80
N ALA A 125 -19.03 -1.55 9.95
CA ALA A 125 -20.42 -1.63 10.41
C ALA A 125 -20.82 -3.04 10.90
N GLU A 126 -20.07 -4.08 10.54
CA GLU A 126 -20.32 -5.46 10.96
C GLU A 126 -19.83 -5.74 12.38
N ASP A 127 -18.70 -5.12 12.79
CA ASP A 127 -18.10 -5.31 14.12
C ASP A 127 -17.19 -4.13 14.50
N GLU A 128 -16.84 -4.01 15.79
CA GLU A 128 -15.83 -3.05 16.29
C GLU A 128 -14.43 -3.60 16.03
N TRP A 129 -13.83 -3.20 14.92
CA TRP A 129 -12.50 -3.64 14.53
C TRP A 129 -11.42 -2.60 14.83
N ASP A 130 -10.30 -3.04 15.38
CA ASP A 130 -9.06 -2.28 15.27
C ASP A 130 -8.60 -2.29 13.80
N LEU A 131 -8.38 -1.11 13.21
CA LEU A 131 -7.99 -0.98 11.81
C LEU A 131 -6.51 -0.63 11.69
N VAL A 132 -5.76 -1.45 10.96
CA VAL A 132 -4.40 -1.14 10.53
C VAL A 132 -4.40 -0.95 9.01
N LEU A 133 -3.77 0.13 8.55
CA LEU A 133 -3.60 0.42 7.13
C LEU A 133 -2.14 0.15 6.73
N PHE A 134 -1.94 -0.63 5.67
CA PHE A 134 -0.64 -0.80 5.04
C PHE A 134 -0.73 -0.44 3.55
N GLY A 135 0.20 0.40 3.08
CA GLY A 135 0.28 0.74 1.65
C GLY A 135 1.72 0.87 1.16
N GLY A 136 2.01 0.21 0.03
CA GLY A 136 3.29 0.33 -0.68
C GLY A 136 3.16 1.20 -1.93
N SER A 137 4.17 2.06 -2.20
CA SER A 137 4.21 2.89 -3.41
C SER A 137 2.93 3.73 -3.56
N GLU A 138 2.18 3.63 -4.67
CA GLU A 138 0.87 4.28 -4.86
C GLU A 138 -0.14 3.90 -3.77
N GLY A 139 -0.10 2.66 -3.26
CA GLY A 139 -0.91 2.23 -2.13
C GLY A 139 -0.63 3.02 -0.85
N GLY A 140 0.62 3.45 -0.66
CA GLY A 140 1.00 4.34 0.45
C GLY A 140 0.33 5.71 0.38
N LEU A 141 0.14 6.25 -0.84
CA LEU A 141 -0.64 7.47 -1.02
C LEU A 141 -2.12 7.24 -0.68
N ALA A 142 -2.69 6.12 -1.11
CA ALA A 142 -4.08 5.79 -0.80
C ALA A 142 -4.32 5.67 0.71
N VAL A 143 -3.47 4.93 1.44
CA VAL A 143 -3.65 4.78 2.90
C VAL A 143 -3.35 6.06 3.67
N ALA A 144 -2.51 6.96 3.15
CA ALA A 144 -2.32 8.29 3.74
C ALA A 144 -3.60 9.13 3.71
N VAL A 145 -4.40 9.02 2.62
CA VAL A 145 -5.73 9.64 2.51
C VAL A 145 -6.70 9.02 3.50
N LEU A 146 -6.81 7.68 3.50
CA LEU A 146 -7.74 6.93 4.36
C LEU A 146 -7.45 7.14 5.86
N ALA A 147 -6.18 7.28 6.24
CA ALA A 147 -5.80 7.53 7.63
C ALA A 147 -6.41 8.83 8.20
N ALA A 148 -6.58 9.85 7.36
CA ALA A 148 -7.22 11.10 7.76
C ALA A 148 -8.76 11.00 7.88
N GLU A 149 -9.35 9.91 7.39
CA GLU A 149 -10.80 9.70 7.36
C GLU A 149 -11.27 8.68 8.40
N TYR A 150 -10.48 7.64 8.68
CA TYR A 150 -10.86 6.48 9.49
C TYR A 150 -10.18 6.41 10.86
N ASP A 151 -9.21 7.28 11.14
CA ASP A 151 -8.44 7.29 12.41
C ASP A 151 -7.98 5.88 12.85
N PRO A 152 -7.21 5.14 12.02
CA PRO A 152 -6.82 3.77 12.31
C PRO A 152 -5.89 3.67 13.53
N GLN A 153 -5.79 2.47 14.13
CA GLN A 153 -4.80 2.16 15.17
C GLN A 153 -3.38 2.51 14.72
N ALA A 154 -3.06 2.24 13.46
CA ALA A 154 -1.77 2.56 12.87
C ALA A 154 -1.85 2.58 11.33
N THR A 155 -0.98 3.39 10.71
CA THR A 155 -0.81 3.43 9.25
C THR A 155 0.66 3.21 8.89
N ILE A 156 0.93 2.19 8.07
CA ILE A 156 2.26 1.86 7.58
C ILE A 156 2.35 2.26 6.11
N ILE A 157 3.30 3.11 5.79
CA ILE A 157 3.55 3.61 4.43
C ILE A 157 4.95 3.17 4.02
N LEU A 158 5.04 2.34 2.97
CA LEU A 158 6.29 1.77 2.48
C LEU A 158 6.63 2.34 1.10
N SER A 159 7.82 2.92 0.93
CA SER A 159 8.35 3.36 -0.37
C SER A 159 7.37 4.24 -1.15
N SER A 160 6.74 5.21 -0.47
CA SER A 160 5.78 6.15 -1.08
C SER A 160 6.28 7.59 -0.97
N ALA A 161 6.18 8.34 -2.07
CA ALA A 161 6.66 9.72 -2.14
C ALA A 161 5.65 10.69 -1.51
N THR A 162 5.45 10.60 -0.19
CA THR A 162 4.42 11.34 0.55
C THR A 162 4.67 12.85 0.63
N GLY A 163 5.92 13.32 0.63
CA GLY A 163 6.28 14.74 0.79
C GLY A 163 6.18 15.58 -0.48
N MET A 164 6.09 14.96 -1.65
CA MET A 164 5.97 15.61 -2.96
C MET A 164 4.57 15.39 -3.54
N THR A 165 4.13 16.25 -4.47
CA THR A 165 3.00 15.90 -5.33
C THR A 165 3.37 14.70 -6.21
N PHE A 166 2.35 13.95 -6.67
CA PHE A 166 2.62 12.82 -7.55
C PHE A 166 3.30 13.26 -8.85
N ALA A 167 2.94 14.43 -9.39
CA ALA A 167 3.58 15.03 -10.55
C ALA A 167 5.08 15.29 -10.30
N ASP A 168 5.42 15.93 -9.18
CA ASP A 168 6.81 16.25 -8.84
C ASP A 168 7.64 14.99 -8.62
N MET A 169 7.04 13.98 -7.98
CA MET A 169 7.68 12.68 -7.77
C MET A 169 8.02 12.04 -9.12
N VAL A 170 7.05 11.87 -10.01
CA VAL A 170 7.29 11.26 -11.33
C VAL A 170 8.33 12.06 -12.11
N ARG A 171 8.21 13.38 -12.15
CA ARG A 171 9.17 14.25 -12.84
C ARG A 171 10.59 14.10 -12.30
N SER A 172 10.73 13.91 -10.98
CA SER A 172 12.05 13.77 -10.33
C SER A 172 12.75 12.44 -10.64
N THR A 173 12.00 11.41 -11.05
CA THR A 173 12.56 10.10 -11.45
C THR A 173 12.96 10.03 -12.92
N VAL A 174 12.61 11.04 -13.70
CA VAL A 174 12.92 11.10 -15.14
C VAL A 174 14.19 11.96 -15.34
N PRO A 175 15.14 11.54 -16.20
CA PRO A 175 16.31 12.36 -16.54
C PRO A 175 15.91 13.72 -17.16
N PRO A 176 16.72 14.78 -17.01
CA PRO A 176 16.38 16.13 -17.44
C PRO A 176 15.93 16.25 -18.89
N GLU A 177 16.50 15.45 -19.80
CA GLU A 177 16.12 15.38 -21.22
C GLU A 177 14.71 14.90 -21.47
N GLY A 178 14.11 14.15 -20.52
CA GLY A 178 12.74 13.66 -20.58
C GLY A 178 11.71 14.63 -19.98
N HIS A 179 12.14 15.66 -19.25
CA HIS A 179 11.23 16.54 -18.51
C HIS A 179 10.20 17.22 -19.41
N ALA A 180 10.60 17.72 -20.58
CA ALA A 180 9.67 18.38 -21.49
C ALA A 180 8.54 17.43 -22.00
N THR A 181 8.88 16.14 -22.18
CA THR A 181 7.89 15.12 -22.58
C THR A 181 6.90 14.84 -21.45
N ILE A 182 7.40 14.69 -20.21
CA ILE A 182 6.57 14.47 -19.03
C ILE A 182 5.66 15.69 -18.79
N ASP A 183 6.20 16.90 -18.81
CA ASP A 183 5.44 18.14 -18.60
C ASP A 183 4.33 18.31 -19.68
N ALA A 184 4.63 17.98 -20.92
CA ALA A 184 3.64 18.01 -22.01
C ALA A 184 2.55 16.95 -21.84
N GLY A 185 2.90 15.73 -21.42
CA GLY A 185 1.95 14.67 -21.14
C GLY A 185 1.01 15.01 -19.97
N PHE A 186 1.56 15.58 -18.88
CA PHE A 186 0.75 16.04 -17.76
C PHE A 186 -0.18 17.20 -18.13
N ALA A 187 0.29 18.13 -18.95
CA ALA A 187 -0.54 19.22 -19.47
C ALA A 187 -1.67 18.67 -20.36
N ALA A 188 -1.39 17.68 -21.22
CA ALA A 188 -2.39 17.03 -22.04
C ALA A 188 -3.45 16.30 -21.21
N ALA A 189 -3.03 15.57 -20.17
CA ALA A 189 -3.94 14.90 -19.23
C ALA A 189 -4.86 15.90 -18.51
N ARG A 190 -4.31 17.01 -18.01
CA ARG A 190 -5.13 18.06 -17.36
C ARG A 190 -6.11 18.74 -18.34
N ALA A 191 -5.78 18.80 -19.63
CA ALA A 191 -6.66 19.35 -20.66
C ALA A 191 -7.77 18.37 -21.08
N ASP A 192 -7.61 17.07 -20.80
CA ASP A 192 -8.55 15.99 -21.16
C ASP A 192 -8.75 15.03 -19.98
N PRO A 193 -9.31 15.52 -18.84
CA PRO A 193 -9.34 14.79 -17.56
C PRO A 193 -10.19 13.52 -17.58
N GLU A 194 -11.08 13.37 -18.56
CA GLU A 194 -11.88 12.16 -18.76
C GLU A 194 -11.35 11.28 -19.92
N GLY A 195 -10.21 11.66 -20.47
CA GLY A 195 -9.66 11.03 -21.68
C GLY A 195 -9.10 9.65 -21.43
N GLY A 196 -9.34 8.75 -22.40
CA GLY A 196 -8.78 7.39 -22.44
C GLY A 196 -7.41 7.30 -23.14
N THR A 197 -6.83 8.43 -23.58
CA THR A 197 -5.51 8.42 -24.21
C THR A 197 -4.44 7.95 -23.25
N LEU A 198 -3.66 6.94 -23.67
CA LEU A 198 -2.55 6.41 -22.84
C LEU A 198 -1.32 7.32 -22.94
N PHE A 199 -0.77 7.64 -21.78
CA PHE A 199 0.51 8.30 -21.60
C PHE A 199 1.29 7.61 -20.49
N ALA A 200 2.51 7.23 -20.75
CA ALA A 200 3.39 6.54 -19.78
C ALA A 200 2.70 5.40 -19.00
N GLY A 201 1.93 4.56 -19.71
CA GLY A 201 1.28 3.36 -19.17
C GLY A 201 -0.08 3.57 -18.51
N SER A 202 -0.57 4.82 -18.38
CA SER A 202 -1.87 5.15 -17.78
C SER A 202 -2.66 6.14 -18.63
N THR A 203 -3.97 6.22 -18.42
CA THR A 203 -4.84 7.13 -19.18
C THR A 203 -4.68 8.59 -18.74
N HIS A 204 -5.11 9.54 -19.58
CA HIS A 204 -5.21 10.94 -19.20
C HIS A 204 -6.09 11.11 -17.94
N ARG A 205 -7.19 10.36 -17.84
CA ARG A 205 -8.07 10.34 -16.66
C ARG A 205 -7.31 10.01 -15.39
N PHE A 206 -6.51 8.93 -15.39
CA PHE A 206 -5.67 8.57 -14.24
C PHE A 206 -4.70 9.70 -13.89
N TRP A 207 -3.98 10.23 -14.88
CA TRP A 207 -3.00 11.28 -14.63
C TRP A 207 -3.65 12.56 -14.11
N ALA A 208 -4.75 13.00 -14.71
CA ALA A 208 -5.46 14.21 -14.28
C ALA A 208 -5.94 14.10 -12.83
N ASP A 209 -6.37 12.91 -12.41
CA ASP A 209 -6.84 12.64 -11.05
C ASP A 209 -5.69 12.67 -10.02
N ILE A 210 -4.53 12.04 -10.32
CA ILE A 210 -3.51 11.77 -9.30
C ILE A 210 -2.42 12.84 -9.20
N LEU A 211 -2.19 13.63 -10.25
CA LEU A 211 -1.00 14.51 -10.37
C LEU A 211 -0.80 15.45 -9.17
N ASP A 212 -1.88 15.98 -8.63
CA ASP A 212 -1.84 16.99 -7.57
C ASP A 212 -1.98 16.37 -6.16
N TYR A 213 -2.15 15.04 -6.05
CA TYR A 213 -2.15 14.38 -4.74
C TYR A 213 -0.78 14.43 -4.09
N ARG A 214 -0.77 14.74 -2.79
CA ARG A 214 0.39 14.70 -1.91
C ARG A 214 0.00 14.07 -0.59
N GLY A 215 0.61 12.93 -0.24
CA GLY A 215 0.29 12.20 0.98
C GLY A 215 0.42 13.04 2.25
N LEU A 216 1.42 13.90 2.32
CA LEU A 216 1.66 14.80 3.46
C LEU A 216 0.45 15.67 3.81
N ASP A 217 -0.31 16.14 2.81
CA ASP A 217 -1.49 17.01 3.05
C ASP A 217 -2.61 16.29 3.81
N HIS A 218 -2.63 14.97 3.74
CA HIS A 218 -3.56 14.12 4.49
C HIS A 218 -2.96 13.69 5.82
N MET A 219 -1.70 13.26 5.84
CA MET A 219 -1.01 12.78 7.04
C MET A 219 -0.99 13.83 8.17
N VAL A 220 -0.78 15.11 7.86
CA VAL A 220 -0.76 16.19 8.87
C VAL A 220 -2.13 16.49 9.50
N ARG A 221 -3.20 15.95 8.93
CA ARG A 221 -4.56 16.09 9.47
C ARG A 221 -5.02 14.88 10.29
N ALA A 222 -4.33 13.77 10.14
CA ALA A 222 -4.64 12.54 10.86
C ALA A 222 -4.04 12.57 12.27
N THR A 223 -4.74 11.96 13.22
CA THR A 223 -4.31 11.83 14.62
C THR A 223 -3.65 10.48 14.89
N SER A 224 -3.95 9.48 14.08
CA SER A 224 -3.39 8.13 14.17
C SER A 224 -1.88 8.08 13.94
N PRO A 225 -1.17 7.10 14.52
CA PRO A 225 0.27 6.93 14.33
C PRO A 225 0.62 6.49 12.90
N PHE A 226 1.68 7.11 12.35
CA PHE A 226 2.28 6.73 11.08
C PHE A 226 3.65 6.07 11.26
N LEU A 227 3.89 4.99 10.50
CA LEU A 227 5.21 4.45 10.24
C LEU A 227 5.54 4.66 8.75
N LEU A 228 6.44 5.60 8.47
CA LEU A 228 6.96 5.82 7.12
C LEU A 228 8.28 5.07 6.95
N ILE A 229 8.33 4.17 5.96
CA ILE A 229 9.49 3.31 5.68
C ILE A 229 10.02 3.62 4.28
N GLN A 230 11.31 3.93 4.17
CA GLN A 230 11.92 4.33 2.90
C GLN A 230 13.26 3.66 2.65
N GLY A 231 13.45 3.14 1.44
CA GLY A 231 14.73 2.67 0.93
C GLY A 231 15.60 3.84 0.44
N GLY A 232 16.88 3.87 0.84
CA GLY A 232 17.81 4.93 0.44
C GLY A 232 18.27 4.85 -1.02
N ARG A 233 18.04 3.70 -1.69
CA ARG A 233 18.32 3.45 -3.10
C ARG A 233 17.07 3.35 -3.95
N ASP A 234 15.95 3.83 -3.43
CA ASP A 234 14.68 3.85 -4.15
C ASP A 234 14.75 4.80 -5.35
N GLY A 235 14.63 4.23 -6.55
CA GLY A 235 14.62 4.96 -7.81
C GLY A 235 13.23 5.38 -8.29
N SER A 236 12.18 4.91 -7.62
CA SER A 236 10.78 5.17 -7.99
C SER A 236 10.11 6.19 -7.07
N SER A 237 10.37 6.10 -5.76
CA SER A 237 9.90 7.05 -4.76
C SER A 237 11.12 7.73 -4.13
N PRO A 238 11.45 8.97 -4.51
CA PRO A 238 12.70 9.60 -4.10
C PRO A 238 12.82 9.74 -2.58
N LEU A 239 13.98 9.34 -2.04
CA LEU A 239 14.31 9.49 -0.62
C LEU A 239 14.06 10.90 -0.09
N ALA A 240 14.31 11.93 -0.92
CA ALA A 240 14.06 13.33 -0.57
C ALA A 240 12.59 13.57 -0.19
N SER A 241 11.63 12.89 -0.83
CA SER A 241 10.21 13.02 -0.51
C SER A 241 9.88 12.51 0.89
N ALA A 242 10.42 11.35 1.29
CA ALA A 242 10.19 10.82 2.64
C ALA A 242 10.81 11.75 3.72
N ARG A 243 12.01 12.28 3.45
CA ARG A 243 12.65 13.24 4.35
C ARG A 243 11.87 14.55 4.46
N MET A 244 11.32 15.07 3.35
CA MET A 244 10.41 16.24 3.37
C MET A 244 9.20 15.99 4.27
N THR A 245 8.65 14.77 4.28
CA THR A 245 7.56 14.42 5.19
C THR A 245 8.03 14.47 6.65
N ALA A 246 9.16 13.85 6.97
CA ALA A 246 9.71 13.87 8.33
C ALA A 246 10.02 15.29 8.82
N ASP A 247 10.61 16.11 7.96
CA ASP A 247 10.91 17.51 8.27
C ASP A 247 9.63 18.32 8.55
N ALA A 248 8.59 18.14 7.71
CA ALA A 248 7.31 18.83 7.89
C ALA A 248 6.61 18.44 9.21
N PHE A 249 6.66 17.18 9.62
CA PHE A 249 6.15 16.74 10.92
C PHE A 249 6.92 17.38 12.07
N ALA A 250 8.26 17.40 11.99
CA ALA A 250 9.11 18.02 13.00
C ALA A 250 8.88 19.53 13.09
N GLU A 251 8.80 20.23 11.97
CA GLU A 251 8.52 21.67 11.90
C GLU A 251 7.10 22.01 12.42
N GLY A 252 6.13 21.14 12.15
CA GLY A 252 4.76 21.26 12.63
C GLY A 252 4.57 20.86 14.10
N GLY A 253 5.60 20.33 14.78
CA GLY A 253 5.49 19.80 16.13
C GLY A 253 4.54 18.61 16.25
N LEU A 254 4.36 17.84 15.16
CA LEU A 254 3.52 16.66 15.12
C LEU A 254 4.30 15.43 15.60
N CYS A 255 3.72 14.66 16.51
CA CYS A 255 4.41 13.57 17.22
C CYS A 255 3.96 12.16 16.81
N ASN A 256 3.10 12.06 15.83
CA ASN A 256 2.52 10.80 15.38
C ASN A 256 3.22 10.20 14.14
N LEU A 257 4.46 10.60 13.84
CA LEU A 257 5.28 10.00 12.77
C LEU A 257 6.50 9.28 13.34
N THR A 258 6.65 8.00 13.01
CA THR A 258 7.90 7.26 13.10
C THR A 258 8.47 7.11 11.68
N TYR A 259 9.74 7.48 11.48
CA TYR A 259 10.40 7.39 10.17
C TYR A 259 11.57 6.41 10.22
N TRP A 260 11.54 5.38 9.36
CA TRP A 260 12.64 4.44 9.17
C TRP A 260 13.24 4.59 7.78
N GLU A 261 14.55 4.84 7.73
CA GLU A 261 15.31 4.89 6.51
C GLU A 261 16.30 3.73 6.45
N PHE A 262 16.27 2.97 5.35
CA PHE A 262 17.17 1.85 5.09
C PHE A 262 18.11 2.22 3.93
N PRO A 263 19.30 2.77 4.19
CA PRO A 263 20.15 3.40 3.17
C PRO A 263 20.58 2.47 2.03
N ALA A 264 20.66 1.16 2.29
CA ALA A 264 21.13 0.18 1.30
C ALA A 264 19.99 -0.47 0.48
N LEU A 265 18.72 -0.23 0.83
CA LEU A 265 17.59 -0.93 0.21
C LEU A 265 16.97 -0.09 -0.92
N ASP A 266 16.40 -0.79 -1.90
CA ASP A 266 15.68 -0.20 -3.03
C ASP A 266 14.17 -0.05 -2.77
N HIS A 267 13.39 0.24 -3.83
CA HIS A 267 11.93 0.41 -3.79
C HIS A 267 11.19 -0.80 -3.23
N GLY A 268 11.63 -2.01 -3.56
CA GLY A 268 11.05 -3.27 -3.10
C GLY A 268 11.65 -3.80 -1.79
N MET A 269 12.46 -2.98 -1.08
CA MET A 269 13.21 -3.40 0.10
C MET A 269 14.22 -4.52 -0.20
N ALA A 270 14.78 -4.55 -1.40
CA ALA A 270 15.88 -5.46 -1.73
C ALA A 270 17.25 -4.79 -1.54
N ALA A 271 18.20 -5.59 -1.03
CA ALA A 271 19.60 -5.19 -0.91
C ALA A 271 20.32 -5.25 -2.29
N PRO A 272 21.54 -4.68 -2.43
CA PRO A 272 22.30 -4.66 -3.70
C PRO A 272 22.58 -6.03 -4.29
N ASP A 273 22.61 -7.07 -3.49
CA ASP A 273 22.80 -8.47 -3.91
C ASP A 273 21.50 -9.17 -4.35
N GLY A 274 20.37 -8.43 -4.35
CA GLY A 274 19.04 -8.95 -4.70
C GLY A 274 18.29 -9.60 -3.54
N THR A 275 18.89 -9.69 -2.33
CA THR A 275 18.22 -10.26 -1.17
C THR A 275 17.07 -9.35 -0.70
N SER A 276 15.85 -9.85 -0.71
CA SER A 276 14.68 -9.15 -0.16
C SER A 276 14.76 -9.08 1.36
N ARG A 277 14.50 -7.90 1.91
CA ARG A 277 14.41 -7.64 3.35
C ARG A 277 12.97 -7.31 3.78
N LEU A 278 12.00 -7.47 2.85
CA LEU A 278 10.61 -7.10 3.09
C LEU A 278 10.01 -7.85 4.28
N ALA A 279 10.26 -9.15 4.41
CA ALA A 279 9.75 -9.96 5.52
C ALA A 279 10.28 -9.49 6.89
N ASP A 280 11.58 -9.18 6.96
CA ASP A 280 12.19 -8.67 8.19
C ASP A 280 11.58 -7.31 8.57
N ILE A 281 11.42 -6.42 7.59
CA ILE A 281 10.86 -5.08 7.78
C ILE A 281 9.39 -5.16 8.15
N ALA A 282 8.60 -6.04 7.53
CA ALA A 282 7.20 -6.27 7.87
C ALA A 282 7.06 -6.77 9.32
N SER A 283 7.94 -7.68 9.75
CA SER A 283 7.95 -8.18 11.14
C SER A 283 8.27 -7.06 12.15
N LEU A 284 9.22 -6.16 11.82
CA LEU A 284 9.50 -4.99 12.65
C LEU A 284 8.30 -4.01 12.67
N ALA A 285 7.63 -3.83 11.55
CA ALA A 285 6.44 -2.98 11.44
C ALA A 285 5.27 -3.55 12.27
N ALA A 286 5.05 -4.87 12.24
CA ALA A 286 4.05 -5.53 13.08
C ALA A 286 4.35 -5.34 14.59
N ALA A 287 5.61 -5.48 14.99
CA ALA A 287 6.02 -5.20 16.37
C ALA A 287 5.81 -3.72 16.75
N TRP A 288 6.01 -2.79 15.81
CA TRP A 288 5.73 -1.36 16.03
C TRP A 288 4.22 -1.10 16.18
N VAL A 289 3.35 -1.77 15.40
CA VAL A 289 1.89 -1.63 15.52
C VAL A 289 1.38 -2.05 16.90
N ALA A 290 1.97 -3.06 17.52
CA ALA A 290 1.61 -3.50 18.87
C ALA A 290 1.86 -2.43 19.97
N ALA A 291 2.80 -1.49 19.71
CA ALA A 291 3.11 -0.38 20.61
C ALA A 291 3.62 0.82 19.80
N PRO A 292 2.77 1.48 19.00
CA PRO A 292 3.19 2.60 18.19
C PRO A 292 3.66 3.73 19.12
N MET A 293 4.85 4.27 18.81
CA MET A 293 5.35 5.42 19.55
C MET A 293 4.49 6.63 19.18
N ALA A 294 3.60 7.00 20.06
CA ALA A 294 2.83 8.23 19.99
C ALA A 294 3.30 9.14 21.13
N GLY A 295 3.72 10.30 20.76
CA GLY A 295 3.93 11.37 21.71
C GLY A 295 5.31 12.02 21.66
N CYS A 296 5.29 13.30 21.77
CA CYS A 296 6.45 14.13 22.08
C CYS A 296 6.80 14.01 23.57
#